data_35e117b48e948dbfe53f5c647d981ccd
#
_entry.id   35e117b48e948dbfe53f5c647d981ccd
#
_cell.length_a   1.000
_cell.length_b   1.000
_cell.length_c   1.000
_cell.angle_alpha   90.00
_cell.angle_beta   90.00
_cell.angle_gamma   90.00
#
_symmetry.space_group_name_H-M   'P 1'
#
loop_
_entity.id
_entity.type
_entity.pdbx_description
1 polymer ?
#
loop_
_entity_poly.entity_id
_entity_poly.type
_entity_poly.pdbx_seq_one_letter_code
_entity_poly.pdbx_strand_id
1 'polypeptide(L)'
;HNFGRYCVYCDGQSSQNNQYAIIGNARCTVDNFCDVWKKLAKEFKDYKNIWGYDIMNEPYEMLASTPWVNIAQACINAIRTIDTKTTIIVSGDEFSSARRWKECSDNLKTLTDPSNNLIFQAHIYFDSDSSGNYNKGYDEDGATVQTGVARLKPFVDWLKENNKRGFVGEYGIPDTDGRWLDILDAALKYLQENGINGTYWSAGPRWGD
;
A
#
# COMPACT_ATOMS: atom_id res chain seq x y z
N HIS A 1 4.00 1.12 -9.53
CA HIS A 1 4.80 1.82 -8.51
C HIS A 1 5.02 3.25 -8.98
N ASN A 2 5.27 4.20 -8.20
CA ASN A 2 5.38 5.65 -8.39
C ASN A 2 4.21 6.44 -7.81
N PHE A 3 3.65 5.96 -6.72
CA PHE A 3 2.74 6.76 -5.88
C PHE A 3 1.53 7.35 -6.65
N GLY A 4 0.94 6.57 -7.57
CA GLY A 4 -0.15 7.05 -8.43
C GLY A 4 0.28 7.89 -9.61
N ARG A 5 1.57 7.82 -9.99
CA ARG A 5 2.15 8.58 -11.10
C ARG A 5 2.69 7.66 -12.19
N TYR A 6 2.58 8.10 -13.43
CA TYR A 6 3.14 7.45 -14.59
C TYR A 6 4.32 8.27 -15.12
N CYS A 7 5.41 7.61 -15.47
CA CYS A 7 6.53 8.28 -16.12
C CYS A 7 6.24 8.47 -17.60
N VAL A 8 6.06 9.72 -18.02
CA VAL A 8 5.83 10.07 -19.42
C VAL A 8 7.13 10.16 -20.22
N TYR A 9 8.22 10.49 -19.53
CA TYR A 9 9.58 10.50 -20.07
C TYR A 9 10.53 10.03 -18.97
N CYS A 10 11.22 8.93 -19.20
CA CYS A 10 12.25 8.40 -18.31
C CYS A 10 13.50 8.15 -19.14
N ASP A 11 14.57 8.89 -18.85
CA ASP A 11 15.87 8.73 -19.52
C ASP A 11 16.64 7.46 -19.09
N GLY A 12 16.15 6.78 -18.08
CA GLY A 12 16.77 5.57 -17.56
C GLY A 12 18.05 5.80 -16.76
N GLN A 13 18.50 7.04 -16.61
CA GLN A 13 19.79 7.37 -16.00
C GLN A 13 19.69 8.29 -14.78
N SER A 14 18.69 9.16 -14.72
CA SER A 14 18.54 10.14 -13.66
C SER A 14 17.08 10.43 -13.36
N SER A 15 16.70 10.37 -12.08
CA SER A 15 15.36 10.77 -11.65
C SER A 15 15.08 12.27 -11.86
N GLN A 16 16.11 13.10 -12.01
CA GLN A 16 15.97 14.56 -12.13
C GLN A 16 15.35 15.00 -13.46
N ASN A 17 15.51 14.22 -14.52
CA ASN A 17 14.94 14.52 -15.83
C ASN A 17 13.61 13.80 -16.11
N ASN A 18 13.16 12.94 -15.20
CA ASN A 18 11.93 12.20 -15.37
C ASN A 18 10.71 13.12 -15.26
N GLN A 19 9.79 12.98 -16.22
CA GLN A 19 8.51 13.69 -16.20
C GLN A 19 7.40 12.71 -15.82
N TYR A 20 6.69 13.05 -14.77
CA TYR A 20 5.59 12.23 -14.26
C TYR A 20 4.23 12.89 -14.52
N ALA A 21 3.25 12.07 -14.81
CA ALA A 21 1.86 12.46 -14.89
C ALA A 21 1.08 11.71 -13.79
N ILE A 22 0.28 12.43 -13.01
CA ILE A 22 -0.61 11.83 -12.01
C ILE A 22 -1.75 11.13 -12.75
N ILE A 23 -2.12 9.92 -12.30
CA ILE A 23 -3.28 9.20 -12.84
C ILE A 23 -4.53 10.07 -12.65
N GLY A 24 -5.29 10.21 -13.72
CA GLY A 24 -6.47 11.08 -13.77
C GLY A 24 -6.25 12.38 -14.53
N ASN A 25 -5.00 12.72 -14.92
CA ASN A 25 -4.76 13.85 -15.83
C ASN A 25 -4.83 13.43 -17.31
N ALA A 26 -4.75 14.42 -18.22
CA ALA A 26 -4.86 14.19 -19.66
C ALA A 26 -3.74 13.30 -20.24
N ARG A 27 -2.57 13.22 -19.60
CA ARG A 27 -1.42 12.42 -20.07
C ARG A 27 -1.44 10.98 -19.53
N CYS A 28 -2.13 10.75 -18.42
CA CYS A 28 -2.32 9.44 -17.82
C CYS A 28 -3.75 9.36 -17.28
N THR A 29 -4.68 9.01 -18.14
CA THR A 29 -6.09 8.93 -17.75
C THR A 29 -6.37 7.71 -16.86
N VAL A 30 -7.50 7.71 -16.15
CA VAL A 30 -7.97 6.54 -15.41
C VAL A 30 -8.16 5.35 -16.36
N ASP A 31 -8.63 5.59 -17.59
CA ASP A 31 -8.81 4.54 -18.58
C ASP A 31 -7.47 3.89 -18.99
N ASN A 32 -6.39 4.68 -19.11
CA ASN A 32 -5.06 4.12 -19.35
C ASN A 32 -4.62 3.18 -18.22
N PHE A 33 -4.83 3.60 -16.97
CA PHE A 33 -4.53 2.77 -15.80
C PHE A 33 -5.37 1.49 -15.76
N CYS A 34 -6.66 1.59 -16.02
CA CYS A 34 -7.57 0.46 -16.09
C CYS A 34 -7.20 -0.51 -17.23
N ASP A 35 -6.76 0.02 -18.38
CA ASP A 35 -6.34 -0.81 -19.52
C ASP A 35 -5.09 -1.64 -19.22
N VAL A 36 -4.11 -1.06 -18.52
CA VAL A 36 -2.93 -1.80 -18.03
C VAL A 36 -3.38 -2.96 -17.16
N TRP A 37 -4.26 -2.72 -16.17
CA TRP A 37 -4.73 -3.77 -15.27
C TRP A 37 -5.57 -4.83 -15.95
N LYS A 38 -6.37 -4.48 -16.96
CA LYS A 38 -7.08 -5.48 -17.77
C LYS A 38 -6.11 -6.41 -18.50
N LYS A 39 -5.03 -5.84 -19.05
CA LYS A 39 -3.98 -6.62 -19.73
C LYS A 39 -3.26 -7.55 -18.75
N LEU A 40 -2.86 -7.05 -17.57
CA LEU A 40 -2.24 -7.86 -16.53
C LEU A 40 -3.19 -8.96 -16.03
N ALA A 41 -4.43 -8.63 -15.73
CA ALA A 41 -5.41 -9.61 -15.31
C ALA A 41 -5.66 -10.69 -16.38
N LYS A 42 -5.70 -10.31 -17.66
CA LYS A 42 -5.83 -11.28 -18.76
C LYS A 42 -4.66 -12.24 -18.84
N GLU A 43 -3.45 -11.74 -18.62
CA GLU A 43 -2.23 -12.55 -18.64
C GLU A 43 -2.16 -13.49 -17.43
N PHE A 44 -2.48 -13.00 -16.22
CA PHE A 44 -2.15 -13.69 -14.98
C PHE A 44 -3.31 -14.48 -14.35
N LYS A 45 -4.57 -14.34 -14.78
CA LYS A 45 -5.75 -14.95 -14.13
C LYS A 45 -5.72 -16.47 -14.02
N ASP A 46 -4.96 -17.14 -14.85
CA ASP A 46 -4.88 -18.61 -14.88
C ASP A 46 -3.66 -19.16 -14.10
N TYR A 47 -2.81 -18.26 -13.56
CA TYR A 47 -1.64 -18.65 -12.77
C TYR A 47 -2.04 -18.90 -11.31
N LYS A 48 -1.94 -20.13 -10.86
CA LYS A 48 -2.36 -20.56 -9.51
C LYS A 48 -1.50 -20.01 -8.37
N ASN A 49 -0.29 -19.55 -8.66
CA ASN A 49 0.66 -18.99 -7.71
C ASN A 49 0.51 -17.47 -7.55
N ILE A 50 -0.40 -16.83 -8.28
CA ILE A 50 -0.77 -15.42 -8.05
C ILE A 50 -1.82 -15.37 -6.95
N TRP A 51 -1.46 -14.76 -5.81
CA TRP A 51 -2.35 -14.59 -4.68
C TRP A 51 -3.33 -13.43 -4.87
N GLY A 52 -2.85 -12.32 -5.45
CA GLY A 52 -3.66 -11.13 -5.64
C GLY A 52 -3.01 -10.10 -6.56
N TYR A 53 -3.82 -9.15 -7.01
CA TYR A 53 -3.39 -7.98 -7.77
C TYR A 53 -3.35 -6.77 -6.84
N ASP A 54 -2.16 -6.31 -6.48
CA ASP A 54 -1.97 -5.06 -5.76
C ASP A 54 -1.98 -3.91 -6.78
N ILE A 55 -3.10 -3.20 -6.83
CA ILE A 55 -3.39 -2.30 -7.94
C ILE A 55 -2.57 -1.02 -7.96
N MET A 56 -2.03 -0.59 -6.83
CA MET A 56 -1.16 0.58 -6.73
C MET A 56 -0.39 0.56 -5.42
N ASN A 57 0.92 0.76 -5.50
CA ASN A 57 1.72 1.04 -4.31
C ASN A 57 1.62 2.51 -3.90
N GLU A 58 1.22 2.76 -2.68
CA GLU A 58 1.31 4.07 -1.99
C GLU A 58 0.77 5.27 -2.80
N PRO A 59 -0.51 5.31 -3.15
CA PRO A 59 -1.10 6.53 -3.71
C PRO A 59 -0.82 7.73 -2.80
N TYR A 60 -0.40 8.85 -3.40
CA TYR A 60 -0.05 10.05 -2.65
C TYR A 60 -0.38 11.32 -3.44
N GLU A 61 -0.93 12.32 -2.77
CA GLU A 61 -1.33 13.60 -3.39
C GLU A 61 -2.08 13.41 -4.71
N MET A 62 -3.07 12.55 -4.71
CA MET A 62 -3.89 12.33 -5.90
C MET A 62 -4.72 13.58 -6.23
N LEU A 63 -5.10 13.75 -7.49
CA LEU A 63 -5.87 14.91 -7.92
C LEU A 63 -7.23 14.98 -7.19
N ALA A 64 -7.57 16.14 -6.64
CA ALA A 64 -8.87 16.34 -5.99
C ALA A 64 -10.06 16.07 -6.95
N SER A 65 -9.88 16.33 -8.25
CA SER A 65 -10.86 16.00 -9.29
C SER A 65 -10.98 14.50 -9.58
N THR A 66 -9.98 13.73 -9.19
CA THR A 66 -9.90 12.28 -9.44
C THR A 66 -9.26 11.61 -8.23
N PRO A 67 -9.96 11.54 -7.08
CA PRO A 67 -9.43 10.97 -5.85
C PRO A 67 -9.16 9.47 -6.01
N TRP A 68 -8.24 8.95 -5.21
CA TRP A 68 -7.80 7.55 -5.28
C TRP A 68 -8.97 6.55 -5.20
N VAL A 69 -9.95 6.77 -4.35
CA VAL A 69 -11.12 5.88 -4.22
C VAL A 69 -11.85 5.69 -5.56
N ASN A 70 -11.98 6.75 -6.37
CA ASN A 70 -12.63 6.67 -7.69
C ASN A 70 -11.78 5.90 -8.69
N ILE A 71 -10.47 6.12 -8.68
CA ILE A 71 -9.51 5.38 -9.52
C ILE A 71 -9.51 3.90 -9.16
N ALA A 72 -9.44 3.59 -7.86
CA ALA A 72 -9.48 2.22 -7.36
C ALA A 72 -10.78 1.50 -7.78
N GLN A 73 -11.94 2.15 -7.63
CA GLN A 73 -13.22 1.57 -8.05
C GLN A 73 -13.27 1.30 -9.56
N ALA A 74 -12.81 2.25 -10.37
CA ALA A 74 -12.75 2.06 -11.82
C ALA A 74 -11.84 0.88 -12.19
N CYS A 75 -10.68 0.76 -11.54
CA CYS A 75 -9.75 -0.33 -11.76
C CYS A 75 -10.33 -1.69 -11.32
N ILE A 76 -10.97 -1.77 -10.16
CA ILE A 76 -11.68 -2.98 -9.70
C ILE A 76 -12.69 -3.41 -10.76
N ASN A 77 -13.55 -2.50 -11.20
CA ASN A 77 -14.57 -2.79 -12.22
C ASN A 77 -13.92 -3.30 -13.52
N ALA A 78 -12.83 -2.67 -13.95
CA ALA A 78 -12.10 -3.06 -15.16
C ALA A 78 -11.51 -4.47 -15.04
N ILE A 79 -10.83 -4.79 -13.94
CA ILE A 79 -10.27 -6.13 -13.67
C ILE A 79 -11.39 -7.18 -13.70
N ARG A 80 -12.53 -6.89 -13.07
CA ARG A 80 -13.65 -7.84 -12.95
C ARG A 80 -14.32 -8.17 -14.27
N THR A 81 -14.13 -7.37 -15.32
CA THR A 81 -14.52 -7.77 -16.69
C THR A 81 -13.67 -8.92 -17.25
N ILE A 82 -12.51 -9.19 -16.66
CA ILE A 82 -11.51 -10.18 -17.13
C ILE A 82 -11.35 -11.33 -16.15
N ASP A 83 -11.22 -11.02 -14.86
CA ASP A 83 -10.94 -11.97 -13.79
C ASP A 83 -11.89 -11.73 -12.61
N THR A 84 -12.75 -12.71 -12.36
CA THR A 84 -13.74 -12.67 -11.27
C THR A 84 -13.29 -13.45 -10.02
N LYS A 85 -12.07 -13.96 -9.98
CA LYS A 85 -11.61 -14.87 -8.90
C LYS A 85 -10.48 -14.30 -8.07
N THR A 86 -9.43 -13.77 -8.72
CA THR A 86 -8.21 -13.32 -8.04
C THR A 86 -8.53 -12.18 -7.07
N THR A 87 -7.92 -12.21 -5.90
CA THR A 87 -8.01 -11.14 -4.91
C THR A 87 -7.51 -9.82 -5.50
N ILE A 88 -8.21 -8.73 -5.23
CA ILE A 88 -7.71 -7.38 -5.53
C ILE A 88 -7.28 -6.75 -4.20
N ILE A 89 -6.05 -6.25 -4.17
CA ILE A 89 -5.44 -5.58 -3.03
C ILE A 89 -5.45 -4.08 -3.31
N VAL A 90 -5.97 -3.31 -2.35
CA VAL A 90 -6.11 -1.86 -2.48
C VAL A 90 -5.33 -1.17 -1.38
N SER A 91 -4.29 -0.44 -1.76
CA SER A 91 -3.53 0.42 -0.87
C SER A 91 -4.35 1.62 -0.40
N GLY A 92 -4.06 2.10 0.80
CA GLY A 92 -4.60 3.36 1.32
C GLY A 92 -4.04 4.58 0.60
N ASP A 93 -4.69 5.72 0.75
CA ASP A 93 -4.15 7.02 0.33
C ASP A 93 -3.02 7.47 1.28
N GLU A 94 -2.29 8.51 0.90
CA GLU A 94 -1.20 9.08 1.70
C GLU A 94 -0.18 8.03 2.15
N PHE A 95 0.47 7.42 1.14
CA PHE A 95 1.48 6.37 1.32
C PHE A 95 0.96 5.10 2.00
N SER A 96 -0.34 4.82 1.87
CA SER A 96 -0.96 3.64 2.51
C SER A 96 -0.78 3.60 4.05
N SER A 97 -0.66 4.76 4.68
CA SER A 97 -0.26 4.89 6.08
C SER A 97 -1.25 4.23 7.05
N ALA A 98 -0.82 3.17 7.74
CA ALA A 98 -1.63 2.52 8.79
C ALA A 98 -2.00 3.51 9.91
N ARG A 99 -1.05 4.36 10.31
CA ARG A 99 -1.23 5.37 11.36
C ARG A 99 -2.30 6.40 11.04
N ARG A 100 -2.36 6.82 9.77
CA ARG A 100 -3.29 7.86 9.30
C ARG A 100 -4.49 7.28 8.56
N TRP A 101 -4.72 5.98 8.64
CA TRP A 101 -5.72 5.29 7.83
C TRP A 101 -7.11 5.91 7.91
N LYS A 102 -7.60 6.18 9.12
CA LYS A 102 -8.93 6.78 9.31
C LYS A 102 -9.03 8.23 8.82
N GLU A 103 -7.92 8.96 8.75
CA GLU A 103 -7.89 10.33 8.24
C GLU A 103 -7.92 10.38 6.71
N CYS A 104 -7.11 9.52 6.07
CA CYS A 104 -6.80 9.64 4.65
C CYS A 104 -7.53 8.61 3.79
N SER A 105 -7.88 7.46 4.35
CA SER A 105 -8.35 6.28 3.60
C SER A 105 -9.73 5.78 4.03
N ASP A 106 -10.43 6.47 4.93
CA ASP A 106 -11.75 6.03 5.42
C ASP A 106 -12.78 5.86 4.29
N ASN A 107 -12.68 6.67 3.24
CA ASN A 107 -13.55 6.62 2.07
C ASN A 107 -13.44 5.29 1.29
N LEU A 108 -12.35 4.53 1.45
CA LEU A 108 -12.18 3.22 0.79
C LEU A 108 -13.21 2.18 1.26
N LYS A 109 -13.88 2.39 2.40
CA LYS A 109 -15.00 1.55 2.84
C LYS A 109 -16.16 1.48 1.85
N THR A 110 -16.28 2.49 0.98
CA THR A 110 -17.33 2.57 -0.05
C THR A 110 -17.04 1.72 -1.28
N LEU A 111 -15.81 1.21 -1.43
CA LEU A 111 -15.46 0.36 -2.56
C LEU A 111 -16.30 -0.92 -2.57
N THR A 112 -16.76 -1.25 -3.77
CA THR A 112 -17.52 -2.46 -4.04
C THR A 112 -16.78 -3.36 -5.02
N ASP A 113 -16.96 -4.66 -4.84
CA ASP A 113 -16.43 -5.68 -5.74
C ASP A 113 -17.52 -6.74 -5.95
N PRO A 114 -18.00 -6.99 -7.18
CA PRO A 114 -19.00 -8.01 -7.43
C PRO A 114 -18.55 -9.42 -7.03
N SER A 115 -17.24 -9.65 -6.93
CA SER A 115 -16.68 -10.93 -6.48
C SER A 115 -16.47 -11.01 -4.95
N ASN A 116 -16.74 -9.93 -4.22
CA ASN A 116 -16.55 -9.80 -2.79
C ASN A 116 -15.14 -10.29 -2.33
N ASN A 117 -14.11 -9.93 -3.09
CA ASN A 117 -12.76 -10.43 -2.88
C ASN A 117 -11.71 -9.29 -2.86
N LEU A 118 -11.97 -8.25 -2.03
CA LEU A 118 -11.02 -7.18 -1.75
C LEU A 118 -10.23 -7.45 -0.47
N ILE A 119 -8.98 -7.02 -0.46
CA ILE A 119 -8.14 -6.86 0.71
C ILE A 119 -7.62 -5.41 0.71
N PHE A 120 -7.64 -4.75 1.88
CA PHE A 120 -7.08 -3.42 2.04
C PHE A 120 -5.66 -3.53 2.58
N GLN A 121 -4.73 -2.77 2.00
CA GLN A 121 -3.32 -2.84 2.32
C GLN A 121 -2.85 -1.55 2.98
N ALA A 122 -2.16 -1.69 4.11
CA ALA A 122 -1.49 -0.58 4.79
C ALA A 122 0.02 -0.83 4.87
N HIS A 123 0.78 0.25 4.96
CA HIS A 123 2.22 0.26 5.24
C HIS A 123 2.51 0.87 6.60
N ILE A 124 3.57 0.42 7.26
CA ILE A 124 3.98 0.93 8.56
C ILE A 124 5.49 0.92 8.73
N TYR A 125 6.00 2.05 9.19
CA TYR A 125 7.38 2.20 9.67
C TYR A 125 7.38 2.86 11.04
N PHE A 126 8.46 2.69 11.83
CA PHE A 126 8.46 3.02 13.25
C PHE A 126 9.27 4.27 13.59
N ASP A 127 9.99 4.85 12.64
CA ASP A 127 10.66 6.14 12.75
C ASP A 127 9.65 7.30 12.89
N SER A 128 10.06 8.44 13.44
CA SER A 128 9.16 9.51 13.88
C SER A 128 8.24 10.05 12.78
N ASP A 129 8.73 10.13 11.55
CA ASP A 129 7.98 10.58 10.38
C ASP A 129 7.29 9.45 9.59
N SER A 130 7.49 8.20 10.01
CA SER A 130 6.94 7.00 9.38
C SER A 130 7.40 6.78 7.93
N SER A 131 8.58 7.29 7.58
CA SER A 131 9.14 7.18 6.22
C SER A 131 9.87 5.86 5.95
N GLY A 132 10.29 5.16 7.00
CA GLY A 132 11.17 4.00 6.90
C GLY A 132 12.64 4.33 6.61
N ASN A 133 13.01 5.61 6.62
CA ASN A 133 14.40 6.04 6.41
C ASN A 133 15.26 5.90 7.65
N TYR A 134 14.67 5.95 8.85
CA TYR A 134 15.34 5.82 10.14
C TYR A 134 16.59 6.74 10.27
N ASN A 135 16.43 8.00 9.84
CA ASN A 135 17.52 8.99 9.85
C ASN A 135 17.96 9.40 11.26
N LYS A 136 17.12 9.09 12.26
CA LYS A 136 17.39 9.35 13.68
C LYS A 136 17.54 8.03 14.43
N GLY A 137 18.23 8.09 15.58
CA GLY A 137 18.30 6.96 16.48
C GLY A 137 17.00 6.69 17.23
N TYR A 138 16.89 5.52 17.84
CA TYR A 138 15.70 5.07 18.57
C TYR A 138 15.20 6.10 19.59
N ASP A 139 16.11 6.68 20.40
CA ASP A 139 15.75 7.64 21.43
C ASP A 139 15.33 9.01 20.83
N GLU A 140 16.00 9.44 19.76
CA GLU A 140 15.67 10.71 19.09
C GLU A 140 14.31 10.64 18.35
N ASP A 141 13.93 9.47 17.86
CA ASP A 141 12.62 9.22 17.28
C ASP A 141 11.51 9.13 18.33
N GLY A 142 11.86 9.10 19.62
CA GLY A 142 10.91 8.89 20.71
C GLY A 142 10.20 7.53 20.62
N ALA A 143 10.86 6.56 20.02
CA ALA A 143 10.32 5.24 19.81
C ALA A 143 10.16 4.46 21.14
N THR A 144 9.12 3.67 21.23
CA THR A 144 8.85 2.76 22.35
C THR A 144 8.33 1.43 21.83
N VAL A 145 8.39 0.37 22.61
CA VAL A 145 7.87 -0.95 22.25
C VAL A 145 6.41 -0.87 21.75
N GLN A 146 5.64 0.10 22.25
CA GLN A 146 4.23 0.28 21.86
C GLN A 146 4.03 1.07 20.56
N THR A 147 5.08 1.67 19.99
CA THR A 147 4.98 2.50 18.79
C THR A 147 4.33 1.75 17.63
N GLY A 148 4.75 0.52 17.37
CA GLY A 148 4.19 -0.29 16.28
C GLY A 148 2.72 -0.59 16.46
N VAL A 149 2.33 -1.04 17.66
CA VAL A 149 0.92 -1.33 17.99
C VAL A 149 0.05 -0.09 17.88
N ALA A 150 0.51 1.04 18.44
CA ALA A 150 -0.24 2.30 18.40
C ALA A 150 -0.49 2.79 16.97
N ARG A 151 0.50 2.60 16.08
CA ARG A 151 0.38 3.01 14.65
C ARG A 151 -0.46 2.05 13.82
N LEU A 152 -0.49 0.76 14.15
CA LEU A 152 -1.35 -0.22 13.47
C LEU A 152 -2.82 -0.09 13.86
N LYS A 153 -3.08 0.35 15.08
CA LYS A 153 -4.42 0.36 15.65
C LYS A 153 -5.47 1.08 14.78
N PRO A 154 -5.22 2.27 14.20
CA PRO A 154 -6.21 2.95 13.35
C PRO A 154 -6.65 2.10 12.14
N PHE A 155 -5.72 1.38 11.50
CA PHE A 155 -6.02 0.50 10.39
C PHE A 155 -6.80 -0.75 10.85
N VAL A 156 -6.33 -1.41 11.90
CA VAL A 156 -6.97 -2.62 12.43
C VAL A 156 -8.39 -2.34 12.93
N ASP A 157 -8.58 -1.23 13.64
CA ASP A 157 -9.92 -0.81 14.10
C ASP A 157 -10.84 -0.54 12.91
N TRP A 158 -10.35 0.16 11.88
CA TRP A 158 -11.12 0.44 10.67
C TRP A 158 -11.55 -0.85 9.95
N LEU A 159 -10.67 -1.85 9.85
CA LEU A 159 -11.01 -3.15 9.26
C LEU A 159 -12.17 -3.81 10.01
N LYS A 160 -12.11 -3.82 11.34
CA LYS A 160 -13.16 -4.40 12.20
C LYS A 160 -14.47 -3.64 12.10
N GLU A 161 -14.43 -2.32 12.20
CA GLU A 161 -15.60 -1.44 12.12
C GLU A 161 -16.35 -1.58 10.79
N ASN A 162 -15.62 -1.83 9.71
CA ASN A 162 -16.18 -1.93 8.37
C ASN A 162 -16.29 -3.37 7.84
N ASN A 163 -16.00 -4.38 8.67
CA ASN A 163 -15.98 -5.79 8.27
C ASN A 163 -15.16 -6.04 6.99
N LYS A 164 -13.93 -5.51 6.97
CA LYS A 164 -13.01 -5.62 5.83
C LYS A 164 -11.84 -6.54 6.17
N ARG A 165 -11.24 -7.13 5.13
CA ARG A 165 -10.00 -7.91 5.24
C ARG A 165 -8.81 -6.98 5.04
N GLY A 166 -7.74 -7.20 5.82
CA GLY A 166 -6.53 -6.40 5.79
C GLY A 166 -5.26 -7.17 5.53
N PHE A 167 -4.24 -6.44 5.12
CA PHE A 167 -2.89 -6.90 4.89
C PHE A 167 -1.91 -5.76 5.18
N VAL A 168 -0.75 -6.04 5.78
CA VAL A 168 0.30 -5.03 5.94
C VAL A 168 1.38 -5.32 4.91
N GLY A 169 1.35 -4.57 3.80
CA GLY A 169 2.20 -4.81 2.63
C GLY A 169 3.65 -4.45 2.85
N GLU A 170 3.92 -3.50 3.74
CA GLU A 170 5.27 -3.10 4.08
C GLU A 170 5.41 -2.81 5.57
N TYR A 171 6.46 -3.35 6.14
CA TYR A 171 7.07 -2.96 7.43
C TYR A 171 8.55 -3.33 7.40
N GLY A 172 9.37 -2.57 8.08
CA GLY A 172 10.80 -2.82 8.14
C GLY A 172 11.45 -2.06 9.28
N ILE A 173 12.61 -2.49 9.69
CA ILE A 173 13.43 -1.86 10.75
C ILE A 173 14.89 -1.82 10.32
N PRO A 174 15.68 -0.87 10.85
CA PRO A 174 17.12 -0.90 10.67
C PRO A 174 17.75 -1.93 11.62
N ASP A 175 18.95 -2.37 11.31
CA ASP A 175 19.78 -3.27 12.12
C ASP A 175 20.70 -2.56 13.13
N THR A 176 20.63 -1.22 13.18
CA THR A 176 21.54 -0.37 13.95
C THR A 176 21.30 -0.40 15.46
N ASP A 177 20.11 -0.75 15.92
CA ASP A 177 19.73 -0.82 17.34
C ASP A 177 18.72 -1.95 17.57
N GLY A 178 19.09 -2.92 18.40
CA GLY A 178 18.25 -4.10 18.69
C GLY A 178 16.86 -3.78 19.29
N ARG A 179 16.68 -2.59 19.85
CA ARG A 179 15.38 -2.16 20.39
C ARG A 179 14.29 -1.99 19.30
N TRP A 180 14.69 -1.80 18.05
CA TRP A 180 13.74 -1.83 16.93
C TRP A 180 13.09 -3.21 16.74
N LEU A 181 13.81 -4.30 17.08
CA LEU A 181 13.26 -5.66 17.06
C LEU A 181 12.10 -5.82 18.05
N ASP A 182 12.21 -5.21 19.25
CA ASP A 182 11.16 -5.28 20.26
C ASP A 182 9.86 -4.60 19.77
N ILE A 183 9.99 -3.49 19.02
CA ILE A 183 8.83 -2.83 18.38
C ILE A 183 8.23 -3.73 17.30
N LEU A 184 9.09 -4.31 16.45
CA LEU A 184 8.63 -5.19 15.38
C LEU A 184 7.93 -6.43 15.94
N ASP A 185 8.51 -7.07 16.96
CA ASP A 185 7.91 -8.24 17.62
C ASP A 185 6.53 -7.92 18.19
N ALA A 186 6.40 -6.81 18.92
CA ALA A 186 5.12 -6.35 19.43
C ALA A 186 4.09 -6.06 18.32
N ALA A 187 4.53 -5.45 17.22
CA ALA A 187 3.69 -5.17 16.06
C ALA A 187 3.23 -6.46 15.37
N LEU A 188 4.14 -7.42 15.13
CA LEU A 188 3.81 -8.71 14.51
C LEU A 188 2.88 -9.54 15.38
N LYS A 189 3.11 -9.55 16.70
CA LYS A 189 2.19 -10.20 17.64
C LYS A 189 0.78 -9.59 17.57
N TYR A 190 0.69 -8.26 17.53
CA TYR A 190 -0.60 -7.57 17.41
C TYR A 190 -1.30 -7.91 16.08
N LEU A 191 -0.58 -7.97 14.96
CA LEU A 191 -1.12 -8.40 13.67
C LEU A 191 -1.63 -9.86 13.73
N GLN A 192 -0.83 -10.76 14.31
CA GLN A 192 -1.20 -12.17 14.50
C GLN A 192 -2.49 -12.34 15.31
N GLU A 193 -2.60 -11.61 16.43
CA GLU A 193 -3.78 -11.62 17.30
C GLU A 193 -5.04 -11.11 16.59
N ASN A 194 -4.87 -10.29 15.54
CA ASN A 194 -5.95 -9.75 14.72
C ASN A 194 -6.13 -10.49 13.38
N GLY A 195 -5.40 -11.59 13.13
CA GLY A 195 -5.51 -12.40 11.91
C GLY A 195 -5.07 -11.67 10.64
N ILE A 196 -4.16 -10.71 10.76
CA ILE A 196 -3.63 -9.90 9.64
C ILE A 196 -2.22 -10.38 9.32
N ASN A 197 -1.99 -10.72 8.06
CA ASN A 197 -0.68 -11.07 7.53
C ASN A 197 0.04 -9.83 6.99
N GLY A 198 1.36 -9.95 6.76
CA GLY A 198 2.14 -8.88 6.17
C GLY A 198 3.43 -9.37 5.54
N THR A 199 4.15 -8.44 4.89
CA THR A 199 5.44 -8.68 4.25
C THR A 199 6.49 -7.69 4.73
N TYR A 200 7.70 -8.21 4.98
CA TYR A 200 8.83 -7.39 5.39
C TYR A 200 9.44 -6.67 4.16
N TRP A 201 9.69 -5.39 4.27
CA TRP A 201 10.39 -4.57 3.30
C TRP A 201 11.79 -4.23 3.84
N SER A 202 12.89 -4.74 3.28
CA SER A 202 12.91 -5.69 2.19
C SER A 202 14.22 -6.48 2.21
N ALA A 203 14.28 -7.52 1.43
CA ALA A 203 15.47 -8.32 1.23
C ALA A 203 15.89 -8.34 -0.25
N GLY A 204 17.18 -8.52 -0.50
CA GLY A 204 17.72 -8.69 -1.84
C GLY A 204 18.95 -7.82 -2.14
N PRO A 205 19.64 -8.05 -3.27
CA PRO A 205 20.93 -7.45 -3.58
C PRO A 205 20.96 -5.92 -3.59
N ARG A 206 19.83 -5.28 -3.77
CA ARG A 206 19.72 -3.81 -3.77
C ARG A 206 19.78 -3.22 -2.34
N TRP A 207 19.49 -4.03 -1.34
CA TRP A 207 19.43 -3.61 0.07
C TRP A 207 20.58 -4.21 0.92
N GLY A 208 21.61 -4.82 0.29
CA GLY A 208 22.88 -5.10 0.93
C GLY A 208 23.14 -6.56 1.31
N ASP A 209 22.30 -7.50 0.92
CA ASP A 209 22.51 -8.95 1.17
C ASP A 209 21.93 -9.88 0.10
#